data_b03963b31e3ff605cf007991b7f5cc97
#
_entry.id   b03963b31e3ff605cf007991b7f5cc97
#
_cell.length_a   1.000
_cell.length_b   1.000
_cell.length_c   1.000
_cell.angle_alpha   90.00
_cell.angle_beta   90.00
_cell.angle_gamma   90.00
#
_symmetry.space_group_name_H-M   'P 1'
#
loop_
_entity.id
_entity.type
_entity.pdbx_description
1 polymer ?
#
loop_
_entity_poly.entity_id
_entity_poly.type
_entity_poly.pdbx_seq_one_letter_code
_entity_poly.pdbx_strand_id
1 'polypeptide(L)'
;MADPELTNLRDEIAALDRELLAALNRRLGLVRRVAEHKAETGAPAIDAQREAELLADLVAANRGPLSEQGVRTAFSALLDVLKQELRRSRARRPRSPLRQWMLILW
;
A
#
# COMPACT_ATOMS: atom_id res chain seq x y z
N MET A 1 33.46 -0.24 22.90
CA MET A 1 33.04 -1.62 22.57
C MET A 1 31.54 -1.66 22.28
N ALA A 2 31.16 -2.34 21.24
CA ALA A 2 29.75 -2.49 20.89
C ALA A 2 29.07 -3.40 21.93
N ASP A 3 27.89 -2.99 22.39
CA ASP A 3 27.06 -3.81 23.27
C ASP A 3 26.45 -4.93 22.43
N PRO A 4 26.71 -6.21 22.68
CA PRO A 4 26.18 -7.33 21.90
C PRO A 4 24.65 -7.39 21.91
N GLU A 5 24.02 -7.07 23.05
CA GLU A 5 22.56 -7.04 23.13
C GLU A 5 21.95 -5.96 22.22
N LEU A 6 22.52 -4.77 22.25
CA LEU A 6 22.09 -3.67 21.38
C LEU A 6 22.27 -4.01 19.90
N THR A 7 23.40 -4.64 19.54
CA THR A 7 23.66 -5.09 18.18
C THR A 7 22.61 -6.12 17.74
N ASN A 8 22.30 -7.11 18.58
CA ASN A 8 21.29 -8.13 18.29
C ASN A 8 19.90 -7.51 18.11
N LEU A 9 19.52 -6.57 18.96
CA LEU A 9 18.23 -5.88 18.85
C LEU A 9 18.14 -5.07 17.55
N ARG A 10 19.20 -4.39 17.17
CA ARG A 10 19.27 -3.66 15.91
C ARG A 10 19.18 -4.58 14.70
N ASP A 11 19.81 -5.75 14.76
CA ASP A 11 19.73 -6.75 13.70
C ASP A 11 18.30 -7.29 13.57
N GLU A 12 17.62 -7.54 14.69
CA GLU A 12 16.21 -7.95 14.69
C GLU A 12 15.30 -6.88 14.08
N ILE A 13 15.51 -5.62 14.44
CA ILE A 13 14.76 -4.48 13.88
C ILE A 13 15.00 -4.41 12.36
N ALA A 14 16.25 -4.52 11.92
CA ALA A 14 16.58 -4.48 10.50
C ALA A 14 15.90 -5.62 9.72
N ALA A 15 15.82 -6.80 10.29
CA ALA A 15 15.15 -7.94 9.70
C ALA A 15 13.63 -7.69 9.56
N LEU A 16 13.01 -7.15 10.61
CA LEU A 16 11.60 -6.75 10.59
C LEU A 16 11.32 -5.67 9.55
N ASP A 17 12.22 -4.69 9.45
CA ASP A 17 12.06 -3.62 8.44
C ASP A 17 12.06 -4.19 7.02
N ARG A 18 12.89 -5.18 6.74
CA ARG A 18 12.89 -5.86 5.44
C ARG A 18 11.59 -6.62 5.19
N GLU A 19 11.04 -7.27 6.21
CA GLU A 19 9.74 -7.94 6.13
C GLU A 19 8.61 -6.95 5.89
N LEU A 20 8.63 -5.81 6.59
CA LEU A 20 7.68 -4.70 6.39
C LEU A 20 7.76 -4.19 4.96
N LEU A 21 8.97 -3.93 4.46
CA LEU A 21 9.17 -3.47 3.09
C LEU A 21 8.61 -4.46 2.07
N ALA A 22 8.90 -5.74 2.24
CA ALA A 22 8.37 -6.78 1.37
C ALA A 22 6.84 -6.83 1.41
N ALA A 23 6.25 -6.71 2.60
CA ALA A 23 4.80 -6.68 2.77
C ALA A 23 4.16 -5.45 2.11
N LEU A 24 4.78 -4.28 2.23
CA LEU A 24 4.32 -3.06 1.58
C LEU A 24 4.34 -3.19 0.05
N ASN A 25 5.40 -3.76 -0.50
CA ASN A 25 5.51 -3.98 -1.94
C ASN A 25 4.46 -4.98 -2.44
N ARG A 26 4.19 -6.05 -1.69
CA ARG A 26 3.11 -7.00 -2.03
C ARG A 26 1.75 -6.31 -1.98
N ARG A 27 1.52 -5.49 -0.96
CA ARG A 27 0.26 -4.75 -0.81
C ARG A 27 0.05 -3.79 -1.98
N LEU A 28 1.07 -3.06 -2.39
CA LEU A 28 1.00 -2.18 -3.56
C LEU A 28 0.65 -2.97 -4.83
N GLY A 29 1.26 -4.13 -5.02
CA GLY A 29 0.94 -5.02 -6.14
C GLY A 29 -0.53 -5.43 -6.16
N LEU A 30 -1.09 -5.77 -5.00
CA LEU A 30 -2.50 -6.13 -4.86
C LEU A 30 -3.42 -4.93 -5.12
N VAL A 31 -3.06 -3.75 -4.61
CA VAL A 31 -3.82 -2.51 -4.85
C VAL A 31 -3.85 -2.17 -6.34
N ARG A 32 -2.73 -2.35 -7.04
CA ARG A 32 -2.68 -2.18 -8.51
C ARG A 32 -3.64 -3.12 -9.23
N ARG A 33 -3.71 -4.38 -8.80
CA ARG A 33 -4.64 -5.37 -9.36
C ARG A 33 -6.10 -4.99 -9.11
N VAL A 34 -6.40 -4.50 -7.90
CA VAL A 34 -7.74 -4.00 -7.57
C VAL A 34 -8.09 -2.81 -8.45
N ALA A 35 -7.17 -1.86 -8.63
CA ALA A 35 -7.37 -0.69 -9.47
C ALA A 35 -7.60 -1.06 -10.94
N GLU A 36 -6.86 -2.03 -11.45
CA GLU A 36 -7.06 -2.56 -12.82
C GLU A 36 -8.43 -3.20 -12.98
N HIS A 37 -8.86 -4.01 -12.02
CA HIS A 37 -10.18 -4.63 -12.02
C HIS A 37 -11.30 -3.59 -11.96
N LYS A 38 -11.19 -2.60 -11.08
CA LYS A 38 -12.16 -1.50 -10.98
C LYS A 38 -12.21 -0.65 -12.23
N ALA A 39 -11.09 -0.43 -12.91
CA ALA A 39 -11.05 0.28 -14.18
C ALA A 39 -11.86 -0.46 -15.27
N GLU A 40 -11.82 -1.79 -15.28
CA GLU A 40 -12.61 -2.63 -16.19
C GLU A 40 -14.11 -2.55 -15.91
N THR A 41 -14.50 -2.41 -14.64
CA THR A 41 -15.91 -2.34 -14.21
C THR A 41 -16.45 -0.93 -14.13
N GLY A 42 -15.60 0.10 -14.28
CA GLY A 42 -15.99 1.51 -14.15
C GLY A 42 -16.11 1.98 -12.70
N ALA A 43 -15.77 1.16 -11.71
CA ALA A 43 -15.83 1.54 -10.31
C ALA A 43 -14.66 2.47 -9.92
N PRO A 44 -14.84 3.38 -8.93
CA PRO A 44 -13.74 4.23 -8.47
C PRO A 44 -12.61 3.41 -7.85
N ALA A 45 -11.36 3.77 -8.16
CA ALA A 45 -10.18 3.10 -7.63
C ALA A 45 -9.95 3.39 -6.14
N ILE A 46 -10.38 4.55 -5.67
CA ILE A 46 -10.27 4.99 -4.28
C ILE A 46 -11.65 4.98 -3.64
N ASP A 47 -11.78 4.27 -2.52
CA ASP A 47 -13.03 4.10 -1.80
C ASP A 47 -12.80 4.49 -0.33
N ALA A 48 -13.30 5.67 0.05
CA ALA A 48 -13.15 6.22 1.41
C ALA A 48 -13.84 5.34 2.47
N GLN A 49 -14.98 4.74 2.13
CA GLN A 49 -15.68 3.84 3.05
C GLN A 49 -14.88 2.56 3.30
N ARG A 50 -14.28 2.00 2.26
CA ARG A 50 -13.41 0.82 2.38
C ARG A 50 -12.19 1.12 3.25
N GLU A 51 -11.60 2.30 3.11
CA GLU A 51 -10.47 2.72 3.94
C GLU A 51 -10.86 2.85 5.41
N ALA A 52 -12.02 3.43 5.70
CA ALA A 52 -12.54 3.54 7.07
C ALA A 52 -12.77 2.16 7.68
N GLU A 53 -13.35 1.22 6.95
CA GLU A 53 -13.54 -0.17 7.37
C GLU A 53 -12.21 -0.85 7.63
N LEU A 54 -11.23 -0.68 6.77
CA LEU A 54 -9.89 -1.24 6.94
C LEU A 54 -9.23 -0.73 8.22
N LEU A 55 -9.29 0.57 8.49
CA LEU A 55 -8.73 1.14 9.71
C LEU A 55 -9.41 0.59 10.95
N ALA A 56 -10.73 0.48 10.93
CA ALA A 56 -11.51 -0.11 12.03
C ALA A 56 -11.13 -1.57 12.28
N ASP A 57 -10.98 -2.36 11.22
CA ASP A 57 -10.55 -3.76 11.31
C ASP A 57 -9.14 -3.88 11.91
N LEU A 58 -8.22 -3.02 11.50
CA LEU A 58 -6.85 -3.03 12.02
C LEU A 58 -6.80 -2.63 13.49
N VAL A 59 -7.57 -1.63 13.89
CA VAL A 59 -7.69 -1.24 15.29
C VAL A 59 -8.21 -2.42 16.12
N ALA A 60 -9.27 -3.09 15.66
CA ALA A 60 -9.85 -4.24 16.34
C ALA A 60 -8.88 -5.43 16.42
N ALA A 61 -8.06 -5.64 15.39
CA ALA A 61 -7.07 -6.72 15.33
C ALA A 61 -5.80 -6.43 16.14
N ASN A 62 -5.57 -5.17 16.48
CA ASN A 62 -4.34 -4.75 17.16
C ASN A 62 -4.30 -5.29 18.60
N ARG A 63 -3.22 -5.97 18.92
CA ARG A 63 -2.97 -6.50 20.28
C ARG A 63 -1.87 -5.73 21.01
N GLY A 64 -1.47 -4.57 20.50
CA GLY A 64 -0.39 -3.78 21.06
C GLY A 64 0.99 -4.32 20.68
N PRO A 65 2.07 -3.65 21.09
CA PRO A 65 2.07 -2.46 21.95
C PRO A 65 1.69 -1.13 21.30
N LEU A 66 1.36 -1.08 19.98
CA LEU A 66 0.88 0.14 19.35
C LEU A 66 -0.45 0.58 19.97
N SER A 67 -0.60 1.89 20.20
CA SER A 67 -1.88 2.46 20.57
C SER A 67 -2.85 2.47 19.39
N GLU A 68 -4.14 2.63 19.65
CA GLU A 68 -5.15 2.82 18.60
C GLU A 68 -4.78 4.00 17.69
N GLN A 69 -4.39 5.12 18.28
CA GLN A 69 -3.98 6.30 17.52
C GLN A 69 -2.74 6.00 16.66
N GLY A 70 -1.80 5.23 17.19
CA GLY A 70 -0.60 4.81 16.45
C GLY A 70 -0.96 3.97 15.22
N VAL A 71 -1.89 3.03 15.37
CA VAL A 71 -2.39 2.21 14.25
C VAL A 71 -3.04 3.09 13.19
N ARG A 72 -3.93 3.98 13.60
CA ARG A 72 -4.65 4.88 12.68
C ARG A 72 -3.69 5.80 11.92
N THR A 73 -2.75 6.40 12.63
CA THR A 73 -1.77 7.33 12.03
C THR A 73 -0.84 6.60 11.05
N ALA A 74 -0.29 5.47 11.45
CA ALA A 74 0.63 4.70 10.62
C ALA A 74 -0.05 4.21 9.34
N PHE A 75 -1.23 3.62 9.44
CA PHE A 75 -1.94 3.08 8.28
C PHE A 75 -2.54 4.16 7.39
N SER A 76 -2.98 5.28 7.95
CA SER A 76 -3.42 6.42 7.14
C SER A 76 -2.27 6.98 6.30
N ALA A 77 -1.09 7.14 6.89
CA ALA A 77 0.11 7.57 6.16
C ALA A 77 0.50 6.56 5.07
N LEU A 78 0.44 5.27 5.39
CA LEU A 78 0.74 4.18 4.47
C LEU A 78 -0.24 4.16 3.29
N LEU A 79 -1.53 4.31 3.55
CA LEU A 79 -2.55 4.40 2.50
C LEU A 79 -2.30 5.59 1.57
N ASP A 80 -1.91 6.74 2.12
CA ASP A 80 -1.58 7.94 1.32
C ASP A 80 -0.38 7.69 0.42
N VAL A 81 0.67 7.04 0.94
CA VAL A 81 1.86 6.68 0.15
C VAL A 81 1.48 5.74 -1.00
N LEU A 82 0.68 4.72 -0.72
CA LEU A 82 0.25 3.75 -1.73
C LEU A 82 -0.64 4.40 -2.81
N LYS A 83 -1.49 5.33 -2.44
CA LYS A 83 -2.28 6.13 -3.40
C LYS A 83 -1.38 6.94 -4.33
N GLN A 84 -0.35 7.57 -3.78
CA GLN A 84 0.64 8.32 -4.57
C GLN A 84 1.39 7.40 -5.54
N GLU A 85 1.83 6.24 -5.08
CA GLU A 85 2.50 5.24 -5.93
C GLU A 85 1.57 4.72 -7.04
N LEU A 86 0.30 4.53 -6.73
CA LEU A 86 -0.70 4.13 -7.72
C LEU A 86 -0.86 5.20 -8.81
N ARG A 87 -0.91 6.47 -8.44
CA ARG A 87 -0.96 7.60 -9.39
C ARG A 87 0.28 7.66 -10.27
N ARG A 88 1.47 7.46 -9.69
CA ARG A 88 2.74 7.41 -10.44
C ARG A 88 2.74 6.27 -11.46
N SER A 89 2.27 5.11 -11.08
CA SER A 89 2.16 3.96 -11.97
C SER A 89 1.24 4.23 -13.16
N ARG A 90 0.12 4.91 -12.93
CA ARG A 90 -0.83 5.29 -13.99
C ARG A 90 -0.24 6.31 -14.95
N ALA A 91 0.49 7.29 -14.44
CA ALA A 91 1.14 8.31 -15.25
C ALA A 91 2.24 7.74 -16.15
N ARG A 92 2.90 6.65 -15.71
CA ARG A 92 3.99 5.98 -16.46
C ARG A 92 3.50 4.90 -17.41
N ARG A 93 2.25 4.44 -17.28
CA ARG A 93 1.72 3.41 -18.17
C ARG A 93 1.53 3.96 -19.57
N PRO A 94 2.12 3.33 -20.60
CA PRO A 94 1.71 3.61 -21.96
C PRO A 94 0.22 3.30 -22.08
N ARG A 95 -0.51 4.13 -22.84
CA ARG A 95 -1.91 3.84 -23.17
C ARG A 95 -1.98 2.42 -23.70
N SER A 96 -3.04 1.67 -23.30
CA SER A 96 -3.20 0.31 -23.77
C SER A 96 -3.15 0.28 -25.31
N PRO A 97 -2.54 -0.76 -25.91
CA PRO A 97 -2.49 -0.86 -27.37
C PRO A 97 -3.84 -0.70 -28.04
N LEU A 98 -4.92 -1.18 -27.42
CA LEU A 98 -6.28 -1.04 -27.90
C LEU A 98 -6.72 0.44 -28.02
N ARG A 99 -6.38 1.27 -27.05
CA ARG A 99 -6.69 2.70 -27.10
C ARG A 99 -5.88 3.43 -28.16
N GLN A 100 -4.62 3.06 -28.37
CA GLN A 100 -3.79 3.61 -29.44
C GLN A 100 -4.34 3.26 -30.81
N TRP A 101 -4.78 2.03 -31.02
CA TRP A 101 -5.42 1.58 -32.26
C TRP A 101 -6.73 2.31 -32.53
N MET A 102 -7.56 2.52 -31.49
CA MET A 102 -8.80 3.29 -31.62
C MET A 102 -8.54 4.74 -31.99
N LEU A 103 -7.47 5.34 -31.50
CA LEU A 103 -7.09 6.73 -31.84
C LEU A 103 -6.49 6.85 -33.25
N ILE A 104 -5.90 5.80 -33.77
CA ILE A 104 -5.32 5.76 -35.13
C ILE A 104 -6.37 5.44 -36.17
N LEU A 105 -7.40 4.66 -35.82
CA LEU A 105 -8.49 4.26 -36.73
C LEU A 105 -9.62 5.29 -36.81
N TRP A 106 -9.62 6.25 -35.91
CA TRP A 106 -10.58 7.37 -35.88
C TRP A 106 -9.88 8.68 -36.19
#